data_cdd6d4cf9f9329603d60c0d2c4f51ca0
#
_entry.id   cdd6d4cf9f9329603d60c0d2c4f51ca0
#
_cell.length_a   1.000
_cell.length_b   1.000
_cell.length_c   1.000
_cell.angle_alpha   90.00
_cell.angle_beta   90.00
_cell.angle_gamma   90.00
#
_symmetry.space_group_name_H-M   'P 1'
#
loop_
_entity.id
_entity.type
_entity.pdbx_description
1 polymer ?
#
loop_
_entity_poly.entity_id
_entity_poly.type
_entity_poly.pdbx_seq_one_letter_code
_entity_poly.pdbx_strand_id
1 'polypeptide(L)'
;MNFKFFLRTSLIFTSFILASCQTLELNKTTPENIDANNISRKNISFMEIETKVKSNYDLSSRSSSKLIVNIALDGSENISVWQDTLDFAEGNNVKFTFFIVGVHLLQDSLANLYEPPGRERGRSDVGFGGAKASVESRLNMLRRAYREGHEIAGHGNGHWDGSEFTYEDWVSELTQFDYFFRNAYKINDIEDPDPLEWRIISDSIVGFRAPLLENNKSMYKALKDMGYMYDTSSVLALNSKYQYHYNDIIIFPLNSLSTDLGKTISMDYNFFMLDRGRETGAGVRMLNEYRRYISQAVMEGNAPVHIGHHFARWNKGEYWWALKEFIREHCRDEFASCVSFSERIKLEASHFFN
;
A
#
# COMPACT_ATOMS: atom_id res chain seq x y z
N MET A 1 36.08 0.91 43.33
CA MET A 1 36.80 2.15 43.54
C MET A 1 35.85 3.30 43.26
N ASN A 2 35.42 4.02 44.31
CA ASN A 2 34.44 5.12 44.31
C ASN A 2 34.99 6.41 43.71
N PHE A 3 34.12 7.26 43.11
CA PHE A 3 34.14 8.74 43.19
C PHE A 3 32.85 9.25 42.54
N LYS A 4 31.83 9.67 43.28
CA LYS A 4 31.44 10.91 43.95
C LYS A 4 31.25 12.12 43.03
N PHE A 5 29.95 12.53 42.94
CA PHE A 5 29.31 13.86 43.07
C PHE A 5 30.10 15.11 42.73
N PHE A 6 29.51 15.98 41.89
CA PHE A 6 29.52 17.43 42.15
C PHE A 6 28.20 18.07 41.62
N LEU A 7 27.40 18.55 42.57
CA LEU A 7 26.37 19.59 42.38
C LEU A 7 27.07 20.95 42.21
N ARG A 8 26.54 21.80 41.32
CA ARG A 8 26.62 23.25 41.49
C ARG A 8 25.35 23.91 41.00
N THR A 9 24.65 24.55 41.92
CA THR A 9 23.58 25.56 41.84
C THR A 9 24.15 26.93 41.46
N SER A 10 23.38 27.71 40.66
CA SER A 10 23.23 29.19 40.72
C SER A 10 22.17 29.64 39.73
N LEU A 11 21.04 30.09 40.19
CA LEU A 11 20.51 31.44 40.38
C LEU A 11 20.23 32.26 39.09
N ILE A 12 18.95 32.32 38.81
CA ILE A 12 18.00 33.45 38.57
C ILE A 12 18.55 34.67 37.83
N PHE A 13 17.94 34.95 36.63
CA PHE A 13 17.54 36.29 36.23
C PHE A 13 16.20 36.27 35.49
N THR A 14 15.21 36.85 36.12
CA THR A 14 13.89 37.19 35.58
C THR A 14 14.00 38.41 34.67
N SER A 15 13.51 38.29 33.45
CA SER A 15 13.11 39.45 32.65
C SER A 15 11.78 39.16 31.98
N PHE A 16 10.75 39.84 32.44
CA PHE A 16 9.42 39.92 31.82
C PHE A 16 9.51 40.60 30.48
N ILE A 17 9.12 39.89 29.42
CA ILE A 17 8.66 40.50 28.17
C ILE A 17 7.24 39.95 27.95
N LEU A 18 6.25 40.83 28.18
CA LEU A 18 4.87 40.63 27.72
C LEU A 18 4.88 40.74 26.19
N ALA A 19 4.74 39.62 25.52
CA ALA A 19 4.30 39.57 24.13
C ALA A 19 2.87 39.03 24.12
N SER A 20 1.95 39.84 23.68
CA SER A 20 0.54 39.51 23.49
C SER A 20 0.38 38.33 22.53
N CYS A 21 0.02 37.18 23.10
CA CYS A 21 -0.39 36.01 22.34
C CYS A 21 -1.83 36.22 21.90
N GLN A 22 -2.04 36.69 20.67
CA GLN A 22 -3.34 36.50 20.03
C GLN A 22 -3.48 35.02 19.75
N THR A 23 -4.32 34.35 20.52
CA THR A 23 -4.80 32.99 20.27
C THR A 23 -5.64 33.01 19.01
N LEU A 24 -5.07 32.56 17.90
CA LEU A 24 -5.85 32.06 16.77
C LEU A 24 -6.62 30.85 17.30
N GLU A 25 -7.91 31.01 17.52
CA GLU A 25 -8.84 29.87 17.69
C GLU A 25 -8.87 29.09 16.38
N LEU A 26 -8.05 28.07 16.30
CA LEU A 26 -8.27 26.97 15.37
C LEU A 26 -9.58 26.31 15.77
N ASN A 27 -10.63 26.50 14.97
CA ASN A 27 -11.85 25.73 15.07
C ASN A 27 -11.49 24.25 15.17
N LYS A 28 -11.61 23.71 16.37
CA LYS A 28 -11.49 22.27 16.64
C LYS A 28 -12.69 21.57 15.98
N THR A 29 -12.54 21.16 14.75
CA THR A 29 -13.35 20.09 14.20
C THR A 29 -12.83 18.80 14.80
N THR A 30 -13.44 18.36 15.89
CA THR A 30 -13.22 17.05 16.47
C THR A 30 -13.73 15.97 15.48
N PRO A 31 -13.14 14.78 15.47
CA PRO A 31 -13.57 13.66 14.62
C PRO A 31 -15.03 13.24 14.82
N GLU A 32 -15.68 13.66 15.90
CA GLU A 32 -17.10 13.37 16.21
C GLU A 32 -18.11 13.85 15.17
N ASN A 33 -17.70 14.71 14.22
CA ASN A 33 -18.54 15.18 13.11
C ASN A 33 -18.16 14.63 11.74
N ILE A 34 -17.42 13.51 11.66
CA ILE A 34 -17.27 12.79 10.41
C ILE A 34 -18.58 12.03 10.17
N ASP A 35 -19.51 12.68 9.47
CA ASP A 35 -20.75 12.05 9.04
C ASP A 35 -20.43 10.92 8.06
N ALA A 36 -20.48 9.68 8.56
CA ALA A 36 -20.26 8.47 7.76
C ALA A 36 -21.19 8.39 6.53
N ASN A 37 -22.30 9.14 6.53
CA ASN A 37 -23.23 9.23 5.40
C ASN A 37 -22.73 10.15 4.28
N ASN A 38 -21.73 10.98 4.51
CA ASN A 38 -21.15 11.86 3.48
C ASN A 38 -19.87 11.28 2.84
N ILE A 39 -19.38 10.13 3.32
CA ILE A 39 -18.28 9.39 2.72
C ILE A 39 -18.87 8.29 1.81
N SER A 40 -19.78 8.67 0.94
CA SER A 40 -20.14 7.81 -0.18
C SER A 40 -18.98 7.86 -1.18
N ARG A 41 -18.11 6.85 -1.17
CA ARG A 41 -17.51 6.42 -2.44
C ARG A 41 -18.72 6.20 -3.32
N LYS A 42 -18.94 7.11 -4.27
CA LYS A 42 -20.07 6.96 -5.19
C LYS A 42 -20.10 5.51 -5.59
N ASN A 43 -21.23 4.87 -5.37
CA ASN A 43 -21.58 3.61 -5.99
C ASN A 43 -21.33 3.73 -7.50
N ILE A 44 -20.08 3.57 -7.92
CA ILE A 44 -19.81 3.01 -9.23
C ILE A 44 -20.33 1.61 -9.02
N SER A 45 -21.59 1.41 -9.36
CA SER A 45 -22.24 0.13 -9.14
C SER A 45 -21.39 -0.90 -9.84
N PHE A 46 -21.24 -2.06 -9.25
CA PHE A 46 -20.62 -3.23 -9.88
C PHE A 46 -21.11 -3.37 -11.34
N MET A 47 -22.38 -3.02 -11.60
CA MET A 47 -23.00 -2.97 -12.92
C MET A 47 -22.44 -1.89 -13.86
N GLU A 48 -21.97 -0.72 -13.37
CA GLU A 48 -21.38 0.32 -14.24
C GLU A 48 -19.96 -0.06 -14.66
N ILE A 49 -19.20 -0.72 -13.80
CA ILE A 49 -17.89 -1.28 -14.15
C ILE A 49 -18.09 -2.45 -15.12
N GLU A 50 -19.03 -3.34 -14.85
CA GLU A 50 -19.40 -4.45 -15.73
C GLU A 50 -19.87 -3.96 -17.11
N THR A 51 -20.67 -2.91 -17.16
CA THR A 51 -21.16 -2.32 -18.42
C THR A 51 -20.05 -1.60 -19.18
N LYS A 52 -19.17 -0.86 -18.51
CA LYS A 52 -18.00 -0.20 -19.14
C LYS A 52 -16.95 -1.22 -19.61
N VAL A 53 -16.72 -2.29 -18.86
CA VAL A 53 -15.80 -3.36 -19.26
C VAL A 53 -16.36 -4.12 -20.45
N LYS A 54 -17.66 -4.47 -20.44
CA LYS A 54 -18.32 -5.17 -21.58
C LYS A 54 -18.41 -4.33 -22.85
N SER A 55 -18.48 -2.99 -22.77
CA SER A 55 -18.59 -2.13 -23.95
C SER A 55 -17.28 -1.89 -24.71
N ASN A 56 -16.12 -2.17 -24.10
CA ASN A 56 -14.81 -1.84 -24.66
C ASN A 56 -13.94 -3.05 -25.04
N TYR A 57 -14.42 -4.29 -24.83
CA TYR A 57 -13.62 -5.49 -25.11
C TYR A 57 -14.41 -6.51 -25.93
N ASP A 58 -13.93 -6.75 -27.15
CA ASP A 58 -14.28 -7.93 -27.92
C ASP A 58 -13.54 -9.14 -27.35
N LEU A 59 -14.24 -9.95 -26.55
CA LEU A 59 -13.75 -11.13 -25.86
C LEU A 59 -13.48 -12.33 -26.76
N SER A 60 -13.71 -12.21 -28.07
CA SER A 60 -13.60 -13.33 -29.03
C SER A 60 -12.16 -13.70 -29.42
N SER A 61 -11.12 -12.96 -29.00
CA SER A 61 -9.75 -13.14 -29.50
C SER A 61 -8.74 -13.69 -28.47
N ARG A 62 -9.15 -14.44 -27.45
CA ARG A 62 -8.21 -15.13 -26.55
C ARG A 62 -7.65 -16.41 -27.15
N SER A 63 -6.72 -16.25 -28.09
CA SER A 63 -5.73 -17.29 -28.42
C SER A 63 -4.40 -16.89 -27.79
N SER A 64 -3.90 -17.68 -26.82
CA SER A 64 -2.72 -17.52 -25.96
C SER A 64 -2.83 -16.38 -24.91
N SER A 65 -3.38 -16.70 -23.74
CA SER A 65 -3.32 -15.80 -22.59
C SER A 65 -1.86 -15.61 -22.14
N LYS A 66 -1.35 -14.37 -22.25
CA LYS A 66 -0.06 -14.00 -21.66
C LYS A 66 -0.07 -14.27 -20.16
N LEU A 67 1.07 -14.60 -19.60
CA LEU A 67 1.23 -14.68 -18.15
C LEU A 67 0.96 -13.31 -17.53
N ILE A 68 0.16 -13.26 -16.48
CA ILE A 68 -0.09 -12.02 -15.72
C ILE A 68 0.82 -11.98 -14.49
N VAL A 69 1.53 -10.88 -14.34
CA VAL A 69 2.41 -10.63 -13.19
C VAL A 69 1.94 -9.35 -12.50
N ASN A 70 1.55 -9.47 -11.23
CA ASN A 70 1.26 -8.34 -10.39
C ASN A 70 2.44 -8.09 -9.45
N ILE A 71 2.94 -6.85 -9.43
CA ILE A 71 4.01 -6.42 -8.53
C ILE A 71 3.50 -5.26 -7.69
N ALA A 72 3.55 -5.41 -6.39
CA ALA A 72 3.08 -4.43 -5.44
C ALA A 72 4.19 -3.97 -4.49
N LEU A 73 4.12 -2.71 -4.06
CA LEU A 73 5.02 -2.13 -3.07
C LEU A 73 4.22 -1.59 -1.89
N ASP A 74 4.59 -1.99 -0.69
CA ASP A 74 3.96 -1.59 0.56
C ASP A 74 4.74 -0.45 1.23
N GLY A 75 4.00 0.50 1.83
CA GLY A 75 4.57 1.69 2.46
C GLY A 75 4.63 2.89 1.53
N SER A 76 5.15 4.00 2.03
CA SER A 76 5.25 5.25 1.25
C SER A 76 6.20 6.26 1.90
N GLU A 77 6.97 5.86 2.90
CA GLU A 77 7.75 6.77 3.75
C GLU A 77 8.94 7.40 3.02
N ASN A 78 9.62 6.65 2.17
CA ASN A 78 10.92 7.06 1.61
C ASN A 78 10.81 7.67 0.22
N ILE A 79 10.94 8.99 0.12
CA ILE A 79 10.81 9.75 -1.15
C ILE A 79 11.89 9.35 -2.17
N SER A 80 13.12 9.04 -1.74
CA SER A 80 14.17 8.64 -2.70
C SER A 80 13.88 7.26 -3.32
N VAL A 81 13.21 6.38 -2.58
CA VAL A 81 12.75 5.08 -3.10
C VAL A 81 11.61 5.26 -4.09
N TRP A 82 10.70 6.22 -3.84
CA TRP A 82 9.65 6.59 -4.81
C TRP A 82 10.25 7.00 -6.15
N GLN A 83 11.19 7.97 -6.14
CA GLN A 83 11.84 8.47 -7.33
C GLN A 83 12.50 7.34 -8.12
N ASP A 84 13.37 6.56 -7.47
CA ASP A 84 14.08 5.42 -8.09
C ASP A 84 13.11 4.35 -8.66
N THR A 85 11.97 4.14 -7.99
CA THR A 85 10.97 3.17 -8.43
C THR A 85 10.24 3.65 -9.68
N LEU A 86 9.78 4.90 -9.71
CA LEU A 86 9.07 5.46 -10.85
C LEU A 86 10.01 5.66 -12.05
N ASP A 87 11.23 6.16 -11.84
CA ASP A 87 12.23 6.28 -12.90
C ASP A 87 12.59 4.92 -13.52
N PHE A 88 12.67 3.88 -12.70
CA PHE A 88 12.87 2.53 -13.19
C PHE A 88 11.66 2.02 -13.99
N ALA A 89 10.44 2.26 -13.51
CA ALA A 89 9.21 1.82 -14.18
C ALA A 89 9.02 2.46 -15.55
N GLU A 90 9.37 3.74 -15.70
CA GLU A 90 9.29 4.49 -16.96
C GLU A 90 10.09 3.81 -18.09
N GLY A 91 11.27 3.27 -17.77
CA GLY A 91 12.13 2.54 -18.73
C GLY A 91 11.83 1.06 -18.90
N ASN A 92 10.84 0.50 -18.17
CA ASN A 92 10.54 -0.93 -18.17
C ASN A 92 9.02 -1.14 -18.18
N ASN A 93 8.52 -1.98 -19.02
CA ASN A 93 7.10 -2.22 -19.23
C ASN A 93 6.42 -2.87 -18.01
N VAL A 94 6.30 -2.10 -16.89
CA VAL A 94 5.70 -2.54 -15.63
C VAL A 94 4.76 -1.47 -15.06
N LYS A 95 3.61 -1.89 -14.55
CA LYS A 95 2.71 -1.06 -13.75
C LYS A 95 2.59 -1.67 -12.36
N PHE A 96 3.05 -0.91 -11.37
CA PHE A 96 2.98 -1.29 -9.96
C PHE A 96 1.63 -0.96 -9.35
N THR A 97 1.29 -1.69 -8.27
CA THR A 97 0.29 -1.25 -7.29
C THR A 97 1.01 -0.80 -6.03
N PHE A 98 0.75 0.43 -5.60
CA PHE A 98 1.33 1.02 -4.38
C PHE A 98 0.30 0.98 -3.25
N PHE A 99 0.58 0.19 -2.22
CA PHE A 99 -0.23 0.11 -1.01
C PHE A 99 0.23 1.18 0.00
N ILE A 100 -0.57 2.23 0.16
CA ILE A 100 -0.20 3.45 0.88
C ILE A 100 -0.68 3.41 2.32
N VAL A 101 0.20 3.77 3.25
CA VAL A 101 -0.12 3.96 4.67
C VAL A 101 -0.66 5.37 4.88
N GLY A 102 -1.87 5.49 5.42
CA GLY A 102 -2.59 6.77 5.50
C GLY A 102 -1.89 7.82 6.38
N VAL A 103 -1.28 7.44 7.50
CA VAL A 103 -0.58 8.40 8.39
C VAL A 103 0.67 9.01 7.76
N HIS A 104 1.23 8.41 6.70
CA HIS A 104 2.32 9.05 5.95
C HIS A 104 1.86 10.29 5.17
N LEU A 105 0.55 10.52 5.05
CA LEU A 105 -0.04 11.72 4.47
C LEU A 105 -0.32 12.81 5.50
N LEU A 106 0.07 12.61 6.76
CA LEU A 106 -0.03 13.59 7.84
C LEU A 106 1.36 14.05 8.28
N GLN A 107 1.56 15.36 8.45
CA GLN A 107 2.76 15.87 9.12
C GLN A 107 2.86 15.31 10.54
N ASP A 108 4.08 15.16 11.08
CA ASP A 108 4.30 14.71 12.46
C ASP A 108 3.55 15.58 13.49
N SER A 109 3.44 16.88 13.25
CA SER A 109 2.69 17.82 14.08
C SER A 109 1.17 17.58 14.10
N LEU A 110 0.68 16.83 13.14
CA LEU A 110 -0.75 16.48 12.97
C LEU A 110 -1.07 15.05 13.40
N ALA A 111 -0.11 14.35 14.01
CA ALA A 111 -0.28 12.96 14.45
C ALA A 111 -1.58 12.72 15.26
N ASN A 112 -1.95 13.69 16.12
CA ASN A 112 -3.16 13.61 16.93
C ASN A 112 -4.49 13.67 16.14
N LEU A 113 -4.47 13.82 14.83
CA LEU A 113 -5.65 13.65 14.00
C LEU A 113 -6.01 12.18 13.81
N TYR A 114 -5.03 11.29 13.93
CA TYR A 114 -5.27 9.85 13.84
C TYR A 114 -5.66 9.26 15.18
N GLU A 115 -6.76 8.52 15.19
CA GLU A 115 -7.30 7.81 16.35
C GLU A 115 -7.34 6.31 16.07
N PRO A 116 -6.23 5.59 16.38
CA PRO A 116 -6.14 4.17 16.09
C PRO A 116 -7.09 3.34 16.95
N PRO A 117 -7.72 2.29 16.39
CA PRO A 117 -8.56 1.39 17.16
C PRO A 117 -7.83 0.79 18.37
N GLY A 118 -8.42 0.92 19.56
CA GLY A 118 -7.90 0.33 20.80
C GLY A 118 -6.54 0.87 21.28
N ARG A 119 -6.07 2.02 20.78
CA ARG A 119 -4.78 2.62 21.12
C ARG A 119 -4.91 4.11 21.40
N GLU A 120 -3.86 4.70 21.96
CA GLU A 120 -3.78 6.13 22.19
C GLU A 120 -3.78 6.92 20.86
N ARG A 121 -4.50 8.03 20.85
CA ARG A 121 -4.54 8.97 19.72
C ARG A 121 -3.13 9.43 19.33
N GLY A 122 -2.86 9.54 18.04
CA GLY A 122 -1.56 9.96 17.51
C GLY A 122 -0.46 8.90 17.59
N ARG A 123 -0.81 7.63 17.76
CA ARG A 123 0.15 6.51 17.72
C ARG A 123 0.14 5.81 16.37
N SER A 124 1.28 5.37 15.93
CA SER A 124 1.51 4.59 14.70
C SER A 124 2.70 3.67 14.89
N ASP A 125 2.69 2.51 14.24
CA ASP A 125 3.81 1.57 14.24
C ASP A 125 4.91 1.95 13.22
N VAL A 126 4.59 2.84 12.29
CA VAL A 126 5.48 3.25 11.18
C VAL A 126 5.82 4.75 11.16
N GLY A 127 5.43 5.50 12.21
CA GLY A 127 5.60 6.95 12.24
C GLY A 127 4.57 7.69 11.39
N PHE A 128 4.87 8.95 11.07
CA PHE A 128 4.02 9.85 10.29
C PHE A 128 4.77 10.39 9.07
N GLY A 129 4.18 11.34 8.35
CA GLY A 129 4.70 11.84 7.07
C GLY A 129 5.92 12.77 7.17
N GLY A 130 6.38 13.08 8.39
CA GLY A 130 7.49 14.00 8.60
C GLY A 130 7.06 15.47 8.55
N ALA A 131 7.93 16.33 8.04
CA ALA A 131 7.64 17.75 7.83
C ALA A 131 6.70 17.98 6.63
N LYS A 132 6.07 19.17 6.57
CA LYS A 132 5.20 19.59 5.46
C LYS A 132 5.80 19.30 4.08
N ALA A 133 7.05 19.65 3.86
CA ALA A 133 7.75 19.42 2.59
C ALA A 133 7.88 17.92 2.23
N SER A 134 8.01 17.04 3.24
CA SER A 134 8.06 15.59 3.00
C SER A 134 6.70 15.05 2.58
N VAL A 135 5.62 15.53 3.20
CA VAL A 135 4.26 15.18 2.80
C VAL A 135 3.98 15.70 1.39
N GLU A 136 4.29 16.96 1.08
CA GLU A 136 4.12 17.56 -0.25
C GLU A 136 4.87 16.77 -1.33
N SER A 137 6.11 16.40 -1.06
CA SER A 137 6.89 15.56 -1.97
C SER A 137 6.22 14.21 -2.23
N ARG A 138 5.65 13.59 -1.20
CA ARG A 138 4.92 12.32 -1.32
C ARG A 138 3.64 12.47 -2.14
N LEU A 139 2.87 13.54 -1.93
CA LEU A 139 1.69 13.84 -2.74
C LEU A 139 2.04 14.02 -4.22
N ASN A 140 3.15 14.68 -4.51
CA ASN A 140 3.66 14.81 -5.88
C ASN A 140 4.06 13.46 -6.50
N MET A 141 4.68 12.56 -5.72
CA MET A 141 4.99 11.20 -6.20
C MET A 141 3.74 10.37 -6.45
N LEU A 142 2.71 10.49 -5.61
CA LEU A 142 1.43 9.82 -5.84
C LEU A 142 0.75 10.30 -7.13
N ARG A 143 0.75 11.61 -7.40
CA ARG A 143 0.26 12.15 -8.68
C ARG A 143 1.05 11.63 -9.86
N ARG A 144 2.38 11.62 -9.75
CA ARG A 144 3.27 11.07 -10.78
C ARG A 144 2.93 9.60 -11.04
N ALA A 145 2.86 8.78 -9.99
CA ALA A 145 2.52 7.37 -10.11
C ALA A 145 1.19 7.15 -10.84
N TYR A 146 0.16 7.90 -10.47
CA TYR A 146 -1.15 7.81 -11.12
C TYR A 146 -1.11 8.21 -12.60
N ARG A 147 -0.46 9.34 -12.94
CA ARG A 147 -0.30 9.82 -14.33
C ARG A 147 0.48 8.84 -15.20
N GLU A 148 1.45 8.14 -14.63
CA GLU A 148 2.22 7.10 -15.30
C GLU A 148 1.48 5.76 -15.39
N GLY A 149 0.22 5.68 -14.90
CA GLY A 149 -0.65 4.52 -15.02
C GLY A 149 -0.40 3.43 -13.96
N HIS A 150 0.28 3.77 -12.86
CA HIS A 150 0.36 2.92 -11.69
C HIS A 150 -0.91 3.00 -10.87
N GLU A 151 -1.15 1.99 -10.04
CA GLU A 151 -2.30 1.93 -9.14
C GLU A 151 -1.90 2.38 -7.74
N ILE A 152 -2.81 3.11 -7.07
CA ILE A 152 -2.72 3.46 -5.66
C ILE A 152 -3.81 2.71 -4.92
N ALA A 153 -3.45 2.05 -3.83
CA ALA A 153 -4.34 1.23 -3.01
C ALA A 153 -4.11 1.48 -1.52
N GLY A 154 -5.02 1.05 -0.66
CA GLY A 154 -4.97 1.29 0.78
C GLY A 154 -4.15 0.24 1.55
N HIS A 155 -3.38 0.70 2.57
CA HIS A 155 -2.63 -0.14 3.50
C HIS A 155 -2.89 0.22 4.97
N GLY A 156 -4.13 0.59 5.30
CA GLY A 156 -4.49 1.12 6.61
C GLY A 156 -3.83 2.46 6.92
N ASN A 157 -3.85 2.87 8.18
CA ASN A 157 -3.23 4.12 8.63
C ASN A 157 -1.98 3.88 9.48
N GLY A 158 -2.16 3.30 10.69
CA GLY A 158 -1.10 3.17 11.68
C GLY A 158 -0.23 1.93 11.53
N HIS A 159 -0.47 1.10 10.51
CA HIS A 159 0.21 -0.17 10.23
C HIS A 159 0.09 -1.17 11.40
N TRP A 160 -1.10 -1.27 11.97
CA TRP A 160 -1.38 -2.15 13.10
C TRP A 160 -1.79 -3.57 12.65
N ASP A 161 -1.45 -4.55 13.49
CA ASP A 161 -2.05 -5.88 13.42
C ASP A 161 -3.56 -5.78 13.62
N GLY A 162 -4.32 -6.12 12.58
CA GLY A 162 -5.78 -6.07 12.55
C GLY A 162 -6.46 -7.41 12.77
N SER A 163 -5.72 -8.46 13.14
CA SER A 163 -6.27 -9.82 13.32
C SER A 163 -7.43 -9.88 14.32
N GLU A 164 -7.37 -9.04 15.37
CA GLU A 164 -8.39 -8.94 16.43
C GLU A 164 -9.33 -7.74 16.26
N PHE A 165 -9.20 -6.96 15.17
CA PHE A 165 -10.08 -5.81 14.95
C PHE A 165 -11.52 -6.26 14.76
N THR A 166 -12.44 -5.56 15.42
CA THR A 166 -13.87 -5.69 15.18
C THR A 166 -14.26 -5.10 13.81
N TYR A 167 -15.51 -5.25 13.41
CA TYR A 167 -16.03 -4.58 12.22
C TYR A 167 -15.96 -3.06 12.36
N GLU A 168 -16.31 -2.53 13.51
CA GLU A 168 -16.28 -1.09 13.82
C GLU A 168 -14.84 -0.55 13.79
N ASP A 169 -13.87 -1.31 14.28
CA ASP A 169 -12.45 -0.96 14.21
C ASP A 169 -11.98 -0.85 12.77
N TRP A 170 -12.31 -1.82 11.93
CA TRP A 170 -11.98 -1.79 10.51
C TRP A 170 -12.68 -0.64 9.78
N VAL A 171 -13.96 -0.39 10.05
CA VAL A 171 -14.69 0.76 9.47
C VAL A 171 -14.03 2.07 9.90
N SER A 172 -13.64 2.22 11.18
CA SER A 172 -12.93 3.40 11.67
C SER A 172 -11.60 3.59 10.95
N GLU A 173 -10.79 2.53 10.84
CA GLU A 173 -9.47 2.57 10.20
C GLU A 173 -9.56 2.97 8.72
N LEU A 174 -10.47 2.34 7.98
CA LEU A 174 -10.70 2.62 6.56
C LEU A 174 -11.30 4.01 6.32
N THR A 175 -12.21 4.46 7.19
CA THR A 175 -12.81 5.80 7.12
C THR A 175 -11.75 6.88 7.34
N GLN A 176 -10.88 6.70 8.32
CA GLN A 176 -9.78 7.63 8.58
C GLN A 176 -8.79 7.64 7.42
N PHE A 177 -8.48 6.48 6.83
CA PHE A 177 -7.63 6.38 5.63
C PHE A 177 -8.21 7.21 4.48
N ASP A 178 -9.50 7.01 4.16
CA ASP A 178 -10.17 7.75 3.10
C ASP A 178 -10.18 9.25 3.37
N TYR A 179 -10.46 9.64 4.62
CA TYR A 179 -10.45 11.04 5.03
C TYR A 179 -9.07 11.69 4.89
N PHE A 180 -8.00 11.04 5.36
CA PHE A 180 -6.64 11.56 5.26
C PHE A 180 -6.18 11.65 3.81
N PHE A 181 -6.50 10.66 3.00
CA PHE A 181 -6.12 10.66 1.59
C PHE A 181 -6.83 11.78 0.83
N ARG A 182 -8.16 11.85 0.91
CA ARG A 182 -8.96 12.87 0.20
C ARG A 182 -8.61 14.29 0.58
N ASN A 183 -8.30 14.52 1.85
CA ASN A 183 -8.07 15.84 2.39
C ASN A 183 -6.57 16.13 2.62
N ALA A 184 -5.65 15.32 2.08
CA ALA A 184 -4.22 15.41 2.36
C ALA A 184 -3.66 16.83 2.16
N TYR A 185 -3.98 17.50 1.08
CA TYR A 185 -3.55 18.88 0.81
C TYR A 185 -4.09 19.84 1.87
N LYS A 186 -5.40 19.81 2.12
CA LYS A 186 -6.08 20.72 3.06
C LYS A 186 -5.61 20.51 4.50
N ILE A 187 -5.50 19.26 4.96
CA ILE A 187 -5.08 18.91 6.34
C ILE A 187 -3.68 19.44 6.62
N ASN A 188 -2.79 19.34 5.64
CA ASN A 188 -1.39 19.74 5.79
C ASN A 188 -1.13 21.21 5.42
N ASP A 189 -2.15 21.98 5.11
CA ASP A 189 -2.03 23.36 4.62
C ASP A 189 -1.07 23.46 3.41
N ILE A 190 -1.21 22.53 2.46
CA ILE A 190 -0.49 22.46 1.20
C ILE A 190 -1.45 22.94 0.10
N GLU A 191 -0.98 23.77 -0.82
CA GLU A 191 -1.75 24.17 -1.99
C GLU A 191 -1.95 22.96 -2.92
N ASP A 192 -3.19 22.68 -3.29
CA ASP A 192 -3.50 21.61 -4.24
C ASP A 192 -3.43 22.16 -5.67
N PRO A 193 -2.47 21.74 -6.50
CA PRO A 193 -2.31 22.26 -7.85
C PRO A 193 -3.42 21.87 -8.82
N ASP A 194 -4.15 20.76 -8.53
CA ASP A 194 -5.28 20.26 -9.32
C ASP A 194 -6.24 19.45 -8.44
N PRO A 195 -7.21 20.12 -7.79
CA PRO A 195 -8.17 19.45 -6.91
C PRO A 195 -9.06 18.40 -7.63
N LEU A 196 -9.31 18.59 -8.93
CA LEU A 196 -10.08 17.63 -9.69
C LEU A 196 -9.31 16.32 -9.90
N GLU A 197 -8.03 16.43 -10.28
CA GLU A 197 -7.17 15.25 -10.41
C GLU A 197 -7.02 14.50 -9.09
N TRP A 198 -6.79 15.24 -7.97
CA TRP A 198 -6.66 14.60 -6.66
C TRP A 198 -7.92 13.86 -6.23
N ARG A 199 -9.08 14.41 -6.55
CA ARG A 199 -10.35 13.72 -6.32
C ARG A 199 -10.45 12.44 -7.17
N ILE A 200 -10.06 12.48 -8.45
CA ILE A 200 -10.06 11.31 -9.32
C ILE A 200 -9.12 10.22 -8.77
N ILE A 201 -7.91 10.61 -8.34
CA ILE A 201 -6.96 9.68 -7.71
C ILE A 201 -7.59 9.05 -6.46
N SER A 202 -8.18 9.86 -5.59
CA SER A 202 -8.84 9.38 -4.36
C SER A 202 -10.00 8.42 -4.64
N ASP A 203 -10.80 8.71 -5.67
CA ASP A 203 -11.93 7.88 -6.09
C ASP A 203 -11.49 6.57 -6.77
N SER A 204 -10.25 6.50 -7.25
CA SER A 204 -9.69 5.31 -7.90
C SER A 204 -9.17 4.24 -6.93
N ILE A 205 -9.08 4.55 -5.62
CA ILE A 205 -8.62 3.60 -4.61
C ILE A 205 -9.71 2.55 -4.36
N VAL A 206 -9.52 1.37 -4.90
CA VAL A 206 -10.47 0.25 -4.79
C VAL A 206 -9.85 -1.03 -4.23
N GLY A 207 -8.54 -1.03 -4.01
CA GLY A 207 -7.78 -2.16 -3.50
C GLY A 207 -7.30 -1.96 -2.07
N PHE A 208 -7.11 -3.07 -1.37
CA PHE A 208 -6.61 -3.07 0.00
C PHE A 208 -5.59 -4.19 0.24
N ARG A 209 -4.65 -3.92 1.14
CA ARG A 209 -3.79 -4.89 1.80
C ARG A 209 -3.73 -4.55 3.28
N ALA A 210 -4.05 -5.52 4.14
CA ALA A 210 -3.90 -5.36 5.58
C ALA A 210 -2.42 -5.23 5.96
N PRO A 211 -2.06 -4.33 6.88
CA PRO A 211 -0.75 -4.34 7.50
C PRO A 211 -0.40 -5.73 8.05
N LEU A 212 0.87 -6.10 7.93
CA LEU A 212 1.40 -7.41 8.37
C LEU A 212 0.70 -8.61 7.70
N LEU A 213 -0.18 -8.40 6.71
CA LEU A 213 -1.09 -9.37 6.09
C LEU A 213 -2.15 -9.91 7.08
N GLU A 214 -2.23 -9.35 8.28
CA GLU A 214 -3.15 -9.79 9.33
C GLU A 214 -4.58 -9.32 9.04
N ASN A 215 -5.44 -10.29 8.79
CA ASN A 215 -6.81 -10.07 8.33
C ASN A 215 -7.81 -10.97 9.05
N ASN A 216 -9.07 -10.59 9.01
CA ASN A 216 -10.16 -11.37 9.58
C ASN A 216 -11.49 -11.18 8.82
N LYS A 217 -12.53 -11.90 9.21
CA LYS A 217 -13.86 -11.83 8.56
C LYS A 217 -14.48 -10.44 8.65
N SER A 218 -14.22 -9.72 9.74
CA SER A 218 -14.73 -8.35 9.95
C SER A 218 -14.14 -7.37 8.94
N MET A 219 -12.84 -7.54 8.58
CA MET A 219 -12.19 -6.76 7.54
C MET A 219 -12.92 -6.88 6.20
N TYR A 220 -13.16 -8.11 5.74
CA TYR A 220 -13.81 -8.31 4.44
C TYR A 220 -15.22 -7.73 4.40
N LYS A 221 -15.96 -7.79 5.52
CA LYS A 221 -17.26 -7.13 5.62
C LYS A 221 -17.12 -5.61 5.51
N ALA A 222 -16.16 -5.01 6.22
CA ALA A 222 -15.91 -3.57 6.19
C ALA A 222 -15.45 -3.12 4.78
N LEU A 223 -14.54 -3.86 4.14
CA LEU A 223 -14.08 -3.58 2.78
C LEU A 223 -15.26 -3.55 1.79
N LYS A 224 -16.15 -4.56 1.84
CA LYS A 224 -17.35 -4.60 1.00
C LYS A 224 -18.25 -3.40 1.24
N ASP A 225 -18.59 -3.14 2.50
CA ASP A 225 -19.54 -2.08 2.86
C ASP A 225 -18.97 -0.67 2.51
N MET A 226 -17.65 -0.53 2.44
CA MET A 226 -16.96 0.70 2.03
C MET A 226 -16.60 0.77 0.54
N GLY A 227 -17.01 -0.23 -0.26
CA GLY A 227 -16.87 -0.22 -1.71
C GLY A 227 -15.47 -0.56 -2.24
N TYR A 228 -14.66 -1.28 -1.46
CA TYR A 228 -13.44 -1.88 -1.99
C TYR A 228 -13.78 -3.06 -2.90
N MET A 229 -12.96 -3.29 -3.93
CA MET A 229 -13.18 -4.34 -4.91
C MET A 229 -12.33 -5.57 -4.65
N TYR A 230 -11.11 -5.39 -4.15
CA TYR A 230 -10.17 -6.49 -3.95
C TYR A 230 -9.32 -6.35 -2.69
N ASP A 231 -8.82 -7.48 -2.23
CA ASP A 231 -7.87 -7.62 -1.12
C ASP A 231 -6.66 -8.47 -1.53
N THR A 232 -5.51 -8.15 -0.98
CA THR A 232 -4.26 -8.88 -1.23
C THR A 232 -3.56 -9.36 0.04
N SER A 233 -4.30 -9.45 1.15
CA SER A 233 -3.74 -9.82 2.47
C SER A 233 -3.57 -11.31 2.67
N SER A 234 -4.19 -12.14 1.82
CA SER A 234 -4.15 -13.59 1.98
C SER A 234 -2.85 -14.20 1.44
N VAL A 235 -2.49 -15.37 1.95
CA VAL A 235 -1.39 -16.18 1.44
C VAL A 235 -1.94 -17.51 0.92
N LEU A 236 -1.66 -17.83 -0.35
CA LEU A 236 -2.00 -19.11 -0.94
C LEU A 236 -0.98 -20.16 -0.49
N ALA A 237 -1.43 -21.13 0.27
CA ALA A 237 -0.58 -22.23 0.70
C ALA A 237 -0.17 -23.11 -0.50
N LEU A 238 1.01 -23.74 -0.40
CA LEU A 238 1.48 -24.70 -1.41
C LEU A 238 0.43 -25.78 -1.69
N ASN A 239 0.18 -26.05 -2.96
CA ASN A 239 -0.80 -27.04 -3.44
C ASN A 239 -2.27 -26.75 -3.05
N SER A 240 -2.58 -25.54 -2.63
CA SER A 240 -3.96 -25.13 -2.37
C SER A 240 -4.64 -24.65 -3.64
N LYS A 241 -5.97 -24.86 -3.70
CA LYS A 241 -6.77 -24.28 -4.77
C LYS A 241 -6.92 -22.77 -4.54
N TYR A 242 -6.82 -22.02 -5.60
CA TYR A 242 -7.06 -20.60 -5.60
C TYR A 242 -8.54 -20.29 -5.37
N GLN A 243 -8.87 -19.44 -4.38
CA GLN A 243 -10.20 -18.93 -4.15
C GLN A 243 -10.24 -17.46 -4.51
N TYR A 244 -10.94 -17.12 -5.57
CA TYR A 244 -10.95 -15.76 -6.13
C TYR A 244 -11.83 -14.77 -5.39
N HIS A 245 -12.79 -15.20 -4.58
CA HIS A 245 -13.75 -14.32 -3.90
C HIS A 245 -13.98 -14.73 -2.44
N TYR A 246 -14.14 -13.72 -1.62
CA TYR A 246 -14.68 -13.84 -0.27
C TYR A 246 -15.56 -12.62 0.03
N ASN A 247 -16.85 -12.83 0.36
CA ASN A 247 -17.82 -11.75 0.60
C ASN A 247 -17.86 -10.67 -0.49
N ASP A 248 -17.90 -11.06 -1.77
CA ASP A 248 -17.86 -10.18 -2.93
C ASP A 248 -16.58 -9.34 -3.09
N ILE A 249 -15.55 -9.63 -2.31
CA ILE A 249 -14.21 -9.08 -2.48
C ILE A 249 -13.38 -10.07 -3.30
N ILE A 250 -12.73 -9.58 -4.37
CA ILE A 250 -11.77 -10.36 -5.15
C ILE A 250 -10.50 -10.55 -4.32
N ILE A 251 -10.02 -11.77 -4.22
CA ILE A 251 -8.82 -12.10 -3.44
C ILE A 251 -7.64 -12.35 -4.38
N PHE A 252 -6.55 -11.60 -4.18
CA PHE A 252 -5.27 -11.79 -4.87
C PHE A 252 -4.19 -12.20 -3.85
N PRO A 253 -4.06 -13.48 -3.50
CA PRO A 253 -3.11 -13.90 -2.49
C PRO A 253 -1.66 -13.77 -2.95
N LEU A 254 -0.75 -13.54 -2.00
CA LEU A 254 0.67 -13.85 -2.18
C LEU A 254 0.86 -15.37 -2.17
N ASN A 255 1.87 -15.88 -2.86
CA ASN A 255 2.10 -17.31 -2.95
C ASN A 255 3.15 -17.77 -1.93
N SER A 256 2.87 -18.90 -1.27
CA SER A 256 3.92 -19.64 -0.55
C SER A 256 4.91 -20.21 -1.54
N LEU A 257 6.20 -20.06 -1.25
CA LEU A 257 7.31 -20.58 -2.05
C LEU A 257 8.11 -21.59 -1.21
N SER A 258 8.58 -22.64 -1.85
CA SER A 258 9.50 -23.61 -1.23
C SER A 258 10.89 -23.36 -1.77
N THR A 259 11.81 -22.97 -0.90
CA THR A 259 13.21 -22.67 -1.24
C THR A 259 14.15 -23.68 -0.59
N ASP A 260 15.42 -23.65 -1.00
CA ASP A 260 16.46 -24.49 -0.40
C ASP A 260 16.73 -24.15 1.08
N LEU A 261 16.32 -22.96 1.52
CA LEU A 261 16.46 -22.48 2.92
C LEU A 261 15.20 -22.72 3.76
N GLY A 262 14.10 -23.13 3.15
CA GLY A 262 12.82 -23.34 3.82
C GLY A 262 11.65 -22.70 3.08
N LYS A 263 10.51 -22.61 3.77
CA LYS A 263 9.30 -21.99 3.23
C LYS A 263 9.35 -20.47 3.42
N THR A 264 8.90 -19.76 2.40
CA THR A 264 8.73 -18.30 2.41
C THR A 264 7.45 -17.93 1.66
N ILE A 265 7.16 -16.65 1.49
CA ILE A 265 6.14 -16.15 0.58
C ILE A 265 6.77 -15.24 -0.47
N SER A 266 6.05 -14.96 -1.53
CA SER A 266 6.51 -14.15 -2.66
C SER A 266 6.61 -12.64 -2.30
N MET A 267 7.28 -12.33 -1.17
CA MET A 267 7.46 -10.98 -0.63
C MET A 267 8.88 -10.78 -0.08
N ASP A 268 9.51 -9.66 -0.39
CA ASP A 268 10.90 -9.35 -0.07
C ASP A 268 11.24 -9.44 1.43
N TYR A 269 10.36 -8.95 2.31
CA TYR A 269 10.56 -9.04 3.76
C TYR A 269 10.72 -10.48 4.24
N ASN A 270 9.97 -11.41 3.65
CA ASN A 270 10.03 -12.81 4.03
C ASN A 270 11.33 -13.47 3.56
N PHE A 271 11.88 -13.05 2.42
CA PHE A 271 13.23 -13.43 2.01
C PHE A 271 14.29 -12.84 2.94
N PHE A 272 14.16 -11.56 3.31
CA PHE A 272 15.06 -10.93 4.27
C PHE A 272 15.08 -11.68 5.61
N MET A 273 13.92 -12.11 6.12
CA MET A 273 13.84 -12.90 7.33
C MET A 273 14.46 -14.30 7.17
N LEU A 274 14.29 -14.92 6.02
CA LEU A 274 14.86 -16.25 5.70
C LEU A 274 16.39 -16.20 5.53
N ASP A 275 16.90 -15.08 5.02
CA ASP A 275 18.33 -14.86 4.76
C ASP A 275 19.13 -14.37 5.97
N ARG A 276 18.50 -14.16 7.15
CA ARG A 276 19.20 -13.68 8.34
C ARG A 276 20.46 -14.50 8.63
N GLY A 277 21.62 -13.82 8.74
CA GLY A 277 22.93 -14.43 8.89
C GLY A 277 23.53 -15.02 7.60
N ARG A 278 22.88 -14.76 6.43
CA ARG A 278 23.32 -15.23 5.09
C ARG A 278 23.13 -14.13 4.05
N GLU A 279 23.40 -12.89 4.41
CA GLU A 279 23.09 -11.70 3.61
C GLU A 279 23.83 -11.70 2.26
N THR A 280 25.04 -12.29 2.20
CA THR A 280 25.80 -12.35 0.94
C THR A 280 25.08 -13.17 -0.12
N GLY A 281 24.79 -12.55 -1.27
CA GLY A 281 24.10 -13.18 -2.40
C GLY A 281 22.61 -13.39 -2.19
N ALA A 282 21.99 -12.73 -1.20
CA ALA A 282 20.57 -12.81 -0.91
C ALA A 282 19.72 -12.39 -2.11
N GLY A 283 20.08 -11.32 -2.81
CA GLY A 283 19.39 -10.90 -4.03
C GLY A 283 19.41 -11.96 -5.13
N VAL A 284 20.56 -12.63 -5.32
CA VAL A 284 20.67 -13.71 -6.32
C VAL A 284 19.79 -14.90 -5.95
N ARG A 285 19.72 -15.25 -4.66
CA ARG A 285 18.81 -16.33 -4.19
C ARG A 285 17.36 -15.95 -4.47
N MET A 286 16.92 -14.76 -4.08
CA MET A 286 15.54 -14.31 -4.31
C MET A 286 15.21 -14.28 -5.82
N LEU A 287 16.10 -13.75 -6.66
CA LEU A 287 15.90 -13.72 -8.12
C LEU A 287 15.72 -15.14 -8.69
N ASN A 288 16.52 -16.11 -8.22
CA ASN A 288 16.39 -17.49 -8.68
C ASN A 288 15.07 -18.12 -8.21
N GLU A 289 14.58 -17.78 -7.01
CA GLU A 289 13.26 -18.22 -6.56
C GLU A 289 12.13 -17.61 -7.39
N TYR A 290 12.22 -16.33 -7.74
CA TYR A 290 11.23 -15.68 -8.61
C TYR A 290 11.24 -16.29 -10.01
N ARG A 291 12.40 -16.66 -10.55
CA ARG A 291 12.50 -17.41 -11.83
C ARG A 291 11.87 -18.80 -11.74
N ARG A 292 12.04 -19.51 -10.61
CA ARG A 292 11.36 -20.80 -10.36
C ARG A 292 9.84 -20.60 -10.27
N TYR A 293 9.41 -19.58 -9.56
CA TYR A 293 8.00 -19.26 -9.39
C TYR A 293 7.31 -18.97 -10.74
N ILE A 294 7.93 -18.14 -11.59
CA ILE A 294 7.36 -17.84 -12.91
C ILE A 294 7.37 -19.09 -13.81
N SER A 295 8.40 -19.91 -13.74
CA SER A 295 8.47 -21.18 -14.51
C SER A 295 7.36 -22.15 -14.08
N GLN A 296 7.09 -22.25 -12.78
CA GLN A 296 5.97 -23.04 -12.27
C GLN A 296 4.62 -22.48 -12.74
N ALA A 297 4.43 -21.17 -12.68
CA ALA A 297 3.20 -20.53 -13.15
C ALA A 297 2.90 -20.81 -14.62
N VAL A 298 3.95 -20.83 -15.47
CA VAL A 298 3.83 -21.21 -16.89
C VAL A 298 3.43 -22.68 -17.04
N MET A 299 4.04 -23.59 -16.27
CA MET A 299 3.68 -25.01 -16.29
C MET A 299 2.25 -25.29 -15.81
N GLU A 300 1.73 -24.42 -14.95
CA GLU A 300 0.35 -24.45 -14.45
C GLU A 300 -0.65 -23.74 -15.38
N GLY A 301 -0.31 -23.51 -16.64
CA GLY A 301 -1.16 -22.90 -17.64
C GLY A 301 -1.26 -21.37 -17.56
N ASN A 302 -0.15 -20.73 -17.28
CA ASN A 302 -0.04 -19.28 -17.06
C ASN A 302 -0.82 -18.80 -15.83
N ALA A 303 -0.72 -19.54 -14.71
CA ALA A 303 -1.28 -19.09 -13.43
C ALA A 303 -0.71 -17.72 -13.04
N PRO A 304 -1.53 -16.79 -12.54
CA PRO A 304 -1.06 -15.45 -12.21
C PRO A 304 0.03 -15.43 -11.15
N VAL A 305 1.04 -14.58 -11.35
CA VAL A 305 2.16 -14.37 -10.43
C VAL A 305 1.93 -13.10 -9.62
N HIS A 306 2.08 -13.17 -8.30
CA HIS A 306 1.99 -12.02 -7.41
C HIS A 306 3.27 -11.90 -6.58
N ILE A 307 3.94 -10.77 -6.68
CA ILE A 307 5.16 -10.42 -5.97
C ILE A 307 4.93 -9.15 -5.14
N GLY A 308 5.22 -9.22 -3.84
CA GLY A 308 5.18 -8.11 -2.91
C GLY A 308 6.59 -7.59 -2.59
N HIS A 309 6.73 -6.28 -2.50
CA HIS A 309 7.92 -5.59 -2.03
C HIS A 309 7.55 -4.44 -1.09
N HIS A 310 8.55 -3.87 -0.42
CA HIS A 310 8.38 -2.70 0.43
C HIS A 310 9.23 -1.53 -0.07
N PHE A 311 8.89 -0.32 0.36
CA PHE A 311 9.72 0.87 0.19
C PHE A 311 10.96 0.85 1.09
N ALA A 312 11.64 -0.30 1.16
CA ALA A 312 12.81 -0.54 2.00
C ALA A 312 13.99 -1.06 1.17
N ARG A 313 15.20 -0.77 1.64
CA ARG A 313 16.46 -1.21 1.02
C ARG A 313 17.18 -2.20 1.93
N TRP A 314 16.45 -3.19 2.46
CA TRP A 314 17.03 -4.24 3.28
C TRP A 314 18.22 -4.90 2.56
N ASN A 315 19.18 -5.30 3.35
CA ASN A 315 20.40 -5.92 2.85
C ASN A 315 21.08 -5.10 1.72
N LYS A 316 21.20 -3.78 1.97
CA LYS A 316 21.83 -2.82 1.02
C LYS A 316 21.16 -2.77 -0.36
N GLY A 317 19.88 -3.13 -0.43
CA GLY A 317 19.09 -3.07 -1.66
C GLY A 317 19.23 -4.30 -2.58
N GLU A 318 19.79 -5.41 -2.09
CA GLU A 318 19.93 -6.63 -2.90
C GLU A 318 18.58 -7.17 -3.40
N TYR A 319 17.52 -7.09 -2.57
CA TYR A 319 16.16 -7.53 -2.96
C TYR A 319 15.55 -6.60 -4.01
N TRP A 320 15.79 -5.30 -3.90
CA TRP A 320 15.37 -4.34 -4.93
C TRP A 320 16.12 -4.55 -6.25
N TRP A 321 17.41 -4.82 -6.18
CA TRP A 321 18.18 -5.22 -7.36
C TRP A 321 17.58 -6.48 -8.01
N ALA A 322 17.27 -7.52 -7.24
CA ALA A 322 16.68 -8.75 -7.73
C ALA A 322 15.31 -8.52 -8.40
N LEU A 323 14.45 -7.66 -7.80
CA LEU A 323 13.19 -7.28 -8.44
C LEU A 323 13.42 -6.58 -9.78
N LYS A 324 14.37 -5.64 -9.86
CA LYS A 324 14.70 -4.96 -11.12
C LYS A 324 15.17 -5.92 -12.21
N GLU A 325 16.02 -6.88 -11.86
CA GLU A 325 16.47 -7.90 -12.82
C GLU A 325 15.28 -8.79 -13.25
N PHE A 326 14.45 -9.23 -12.31
CA PHE A 326 13.26 -10.00 -12.64
C PHE A 326 12.34 -9.27 -13.62
N ILE A 327 12.10 -7.97 -13.40
CA ILE A 327 11.26 -7.14 -14.29
C ILE A 327 11.90 -7.06 -15.69
N ARG A 328 13.20 -6.80 -15.78
CA ARG A 328 13.91 -6.76 -17.07
C ARG A 328 13.84 -8.06 -17.84
N GLU A 329 13.86 -9.19 -17.13
CA GLU A 329 13.80 -10.52 -17.74
C GLU A 329 12.40 -10.89 -18.24
N HIS A 330 11.37 -10.53 -17.45
CA HIS A 330 10.04 -11.11 -17.61
C HIS A 330 8.93 -10.14 -17.98
N CYS A 331 9.03 -8.85 -17.63
CA CYS A 331 8.01 -7.85 -17.97
C CYS A 331 8.18 -7.34 -19.41
N ARG A 332 8.12 -8.28 -20.38
CA ARG A 332 8.21 -8.00 -21.82
C ARG A 332 6.90 -8.36 -22.49
N ASP A 333 6.44 -7.51 -23.39
CA ASP A 333 5.15 -7.65 -24.07
C ASP A 333 4.87 -9.03 -24.67
N GLU A 334 5.93 -9.71 -25.10
CA GLU A 334 5.80 -11.02 -25.75
C GLU A 334 5.60 -12.16 -24.74
N PHE A 335 6.07 -12.01 -23.50
CA PHE A 335 6.09 -13.07 -22.49
C PHE A 335 5.03 -12.89 -21.43
N ALA A 336 5.03 -11.74 -20.73
CA ALA A 336 4.13 -11.46 -19.62
C ALA A 336 3.60 -10.03 -19.65
N SER A 337 2.41 -9.85 -19.07
CA SER A 337 1.83 -8.55 -18.76
C SER A 337 2.05 -8.22 -17.29
N CYS A 338 2.98 -7.30 -17.01
CA CYS A 338 3.27 -6.81 -15.66
C CYS A 338 2.38 -5.61 -15.36
N VAL A 339 1.23 -5.88 -14.78
CA VAL A 339 0.10 -4.94 -14.64
C VAL A 339 -0.31 -4.77 -13.18
N SER A 340 -0.99 -3.67 -12.88
CA SER A 340 -1.64 -3.45 -11.59
C SER A 340 -2.79 -4.43 -11.35
N PHE A 341 -3.28 -4.54 -10.10
CA PHE A 341 -4.43 -5.40 -9.81
C PHE A 341 -5.72 -4.91 -10.47
N SER A 342 -5.94 -3.60 -10.52
CA SER A 342 -7.10 -3.05 -11.24
C SER A 342 -7.06 -3.34 -12.74
N GLU A 343 -5.89 -3.33 -13.35
CA GLU A 343 -5.74 -3.71 -14.76
C GLU A 343 -5.95 -5.22 -14.94
N ARG A 344 -5.43 -6.04 -14.03
CA ARG A 344 -5.71 -7.48 -14.04
C ARG A 344 -7.19 -7.78 -13.95
N ILE A 345 -7.95 -7.08 -13.09
CA ILE A 345 -9.41 -7.24 -13.01
C ILE A 345 -10.07 -7.00 -14.37
N LYS A 346 -9.63 -5.97 -15.09
CA LYS A 346 -10.15 -5.70 -16.45
C LYS A 346 -9.79 -6.79 -17.45
N LEU A 347 -8.54 -7.27 -17.41
CA LEU A 347 -8.06 -8.33 -18.31
C LEU A 347 -8.73 -9.68 -18.05
N GLU A 348 -9.07 -9.98 -16.81
CA GLU A 348 -9.67 -11.24 -16.39
C GLU A 348 -11.15 -11.11 -15.97
N ALA A 349 -11.84 -10.06 -16.43
CA ALA A 349 -13.21 -9.75 -16.02
C ALA A 349 -14.18 -10.94 -16.12
N SER A 350 -14.03 -11.81 -17.15
CA SER A 350 -14.84 -13.02 -17.29
C SER A 350 -14.61 -14.06 -16.19
N HIS A 351 -13.46 -14.06 -15.50
CA HIS A 351 -13.19 -14.93 -14.37
C HIS A 351 -13.78 -14.41 -13.05
N PHE A 352 -13.90 -13.09 -12.92
CA PHE A 352 -14.31 -12.47 -11.66
C PHE A 352 -15.81 -12.16 -11.59
N PHE A 353 -16.50 -12.06 -12.75
CA PHE A 353 -17.88 -11.58 -12.79
C PHE A 353 -18.85 -12.57 -13.49
N ASN A 354 -18.45 -13.80 -13.75
CA ASN A 354 -19.29 -14.92 -14.17
C ASN A 354 -19.46 -15.94 -13.05
#